data_f95c75e462ed02b2a8fa2ce32bd3cccf
#
_entry.id   f95c75e462ed02b2a8fa2ce32bd3cccf
#
_cell.length_a   1.000
_cell.length_b   1.000
_cell.length_c   1.000
_cell.angle_alpha   90.00
_cell.angle_beta   90.00
_cell.angle_gamma   90.00
#
_symmetry.space_group_name_H-M   'P 1'
#
loop_
_entity.id
_entity.type
_entity.pdbx_description
1 polymer ?
#
loop_
_entity_poly.entity_id
_entity_poly.type
_entity_poly.pdbx_seq_one_letter_code
_entity_poly.pdbx_strand_id
1 'polypeptide(L)'
;MLFRSCAQAGLAGSTDVGKSVILAGQVGVAGHCKIGDGAIATAQSGIPNDVPAGAIVSGYPAIDNKLWLRCVAVFNRLPEIAKVLRRRE
;
A
#
# COMPACT_ATOMS: atom_id res chain seq x y z
N MET A 1 -9.28 -19.91 8.02
CA MET A 1 -8.62 -18.66 7.56
C MET A 1 -9.46 -17.48 7.99
N LEU A 2 -8.82 -16.49 8.63
CA LEU A 2 -9.50 -15.27 9.05
C LEU A 2 -8.80 -14.08 8.40
N PHE A 3 -9.52 -13.30 7.63
CA PHE A 3 -9.06 -12.00 7.19
C PHE A 3 -10.26 -11.05 7.14
N ARG A 4 -9.98 -9.75 7.19
CA ARG A 4 -11.00 -8.72 7.08
C ARG A 4 -10.80 -7.93 5.81
N SER A 5 -11.90 -7.77 5.08
CA SER A 5 -11.92 -6.95 3.88
C SER A 5 -13.04 -5.92 4.05
N CYS A 6 -12.70 -4.65 3.96
CA CYS A 6 -13.69 -3.59 4.04
C CYS A 6 -14.35 -3.36 2.69
N ALA A 7 -15.38 -2.49 2.69
CA ALA A 7 -16.16 -2.22 1.48
C ALA A 7 -15.28 -1.82 0.30
N GLN A 8 -15.59 -2.36 -0.86
CA GLN A 8 -14.92 -2.06 -2.14
C GLN A 8 -13.46 -2.51 -2.21
N ALA A 9 -12.98 -3.36 -1.29
CA ALA A 9 -11.71 -4.02 -1.49
C ALA A 9 -11.84 -5.02 -2.64
N GLY A 10 -10.93 -4.98 -3.61
CA GLY A 10 -10.95 -5.84 -4.78
C GLY A 10 -9.77 -6.78 -4.81
N LEU A 11 -10.05 -8.08 -4.96
CA LEU A 11 -9.03 -9.12 -5.09
C LEU A 11 -9.10 -9.70 -6.50
N ALA A 12 -8.00 -9.61 -7.23
CA ALA A 12 -7.93 -10.27 -8.54
C ALA A 12 -7.78 -11.78 -8.35
N GLY A 13 -8.06 -12.55 -9.39
CA GLY A 13 -8.01 -14.00 -9.33
C GLY A 13 -6.66 -14.55 -8.90
N SER A 14 -6.65 -15.71 -8.28
CA SER A 14 -5.45 -16.42 -7.83
C SER A 14 -4.64 -15.69 -6.77
N THR A 15 -5.27 -14.82 -5.99
CA THR A 15 -4.63 -14.16 -4.86
C THR A 15 -4.75 -15.02 -3.61
N ASP A 16 -3.63 -15.28 -2.94
CA ASP A 16 -3.59 -15.99 -1.67
C ASP A 16 -3.55 -14.98 -0.52
N VAL A 17 -4.53 -15.02 0.37
CA VAL A 17 -4.61 -14.11 1.51
C VAL A 17 -4.39 -14.91 2.79
N GLY A 18 -3.40 -14.52 3.58
CA GLY A 18 -3.06 -15.19 4.82
C GLY A 18 -4.06 -14.94 5.94
N LYS A 19 -3.74 -15.44 7.13
CA LYS A 19 -4.58 -15.30 8.31
C LYS A 19 -4.46 -13.91 8.90
N SER A 20 -5.55 -13.40 9.46
CA SER A 20 -5.58 -12.12 10.18
C SER A 20 -5.13 -10.93 9.34
N VAL A 21 -5.28 -11.01 8.01
CA VAL A 21 -4.98 -9.90 7.10
C VAL A 21 -6.11 -8.87 7.17
N ILE A 22 -5.76 -7.59 7.14
CA ILE A 22 -6.73 -6.49 7.09
C ILE A 22 -6.56 -5.75 5.77
N LEU A 23 -7.59 -5.76 4.95
CA LEU A 23 -7.66 -4.97 3.73
C LEU A 23 -8.70 -3.87 3.95
N ALA A 24 -8.24 -2.64 4.13
CA ALA A 24 -9.14 -1.51 4.35
C ALA A 24 -9.95 -1.19 3.09
N GLY A 25 -10.85 -0.22 3.18
CA GLY A 25 -11.74 0.10 2.06
C GLY A 25 -11.02 0.48 0.79
N GLN A 26 -11.53 0.02 -0.35
CA GLN A 26 -11.02 0.34 -1.69
C GLN A 26 -9.59 -0.12 -1.97
N VAL A 27 -9.09 -1.13 -1.24
CA VAL A 27 -7.81 -1.74 -1.54
C VAL A 27 -7.94 -2.63 -2.77
N GLY A 28 -7.01 -2.50 -3.71
CA GLY A 28 -6.93 -3.38 -4.86
C GLY A 28 -5.71 -4.29 -4.75
N VAL A 29 -5.88 -5.57 -5.08
CA VAL A 29 -4.79 -6.53 -5.06
C VAL A 29 -4.67 -7.15 -6.45
N ALA A 30 -3.47 -7.06 -7.04
CA ALA A 30 -3.20 -7.67 -8.34
C ALA A 30 -3.28 -9.19 -8.25
N GLY A 31 -3.54 -9.85 -9.40
CA GLY A 31 -3.62 -11.31 -9.44
C GLY A 31 -2.30 -11.98 -9.11
N HIS A 32 -2.38 -13.21 -8.62
CA HIS A 32 -1.22 -14.06 -8.32
C HIS A 32 -0.30 -13.52 -7.23
N CYS A 33 -0.78 -12.59 -6.39
CA CYS A 33 -0.03 -12.10 -5.24
C CYS A 33 -0.30 -12.97 -4.01
N LYS A 34 0.66 -12.97 -3.09
CA LYS A 34 0.50 -13.59 -1.77
C LYS A 34 0.56 -12.51 -0.71
N ILE A 35 -0.44 -12.47 0.14
CA ILE A 35 -0.48 -11.54 1.25
C ILE A 35 -0.22 -12.33 2.53
N GLY A 36 0.90 -12.06 3.18
CA GLY A 36 1.34 -12.82 4.35
C GLY A 36 0.44 -12.60 5.56
N ASP A 37 0.54 -13.52 6.54
CA ASP A 37 -0.28 -13.47 7.74
C ASP A 37 -0.10 -12.17 8.49
N GLY A 38 -1.19 -11.58 8.96
CA GLY A 38 -1.16 -10.36 9.76
C GLY A 38 -0.83 -9.10 9.01
N ALA A 39 -0.71 -9.14 7.67
CA ALA A 39 -0.44 -7.95 6.88
C ALA A 39 -1.64 -7.00 6.89
N ILE A 40 -1.36 -5.71 6.76
CA ILE A 40 -2.39 -4.66 6.74
C ILE A 40 -2.17 -3.80 5.52
N ALA A 41 -3.21 -3.62 4.72
CA ALA A 41 -3.22 -2.65 3.63
C ALA A 41 -4.17 -1.52 4.01
N THR A 42 -3.66 -0.29 4.05
CA THR A 42 -4.48 0.87 4.38
C THR A 42 -5.42 1.22 3.24
N ALA A 43 -6.42 2.07 3.51
CA ALA A 43 -7.48 2.37 2.55
C ALA A 43 -6.92 2.88 1.21
N GLN A 44 -7.54 2.44 0.12
CA GLN A 44 -7.22 2.83 -1.24
C GLN A 44 -5.81 2.43 -1.70
N SER A 45 -5.16 1.50 -0.99
CA SER A 45 -3.85 0.98 -1.41
C SER A 45 -3.99 0.07 -2.62
N GLY A 46 -2.98 0.07 -3.48
CA GLY A 46 -2.90 -0.86 -4.60
C GLY A 46 -1.71 -1.80 -4.40
N ILE A 47 -1.97 -3.10 -4.31
CA ILE A 47 -0.94 -4.11 -4.05
C ILE A 47 -0.54 -4.77 -5.35
N PRO A 48 0.64 -4.45 -5.91
CA PRO A 48 1.09 -5.03 -7.17
C PRO A 48 1.89 -6.33 -7.01
N ASN A 49 2.44 -6.58 -5.82
CA ASN A 49 3.34 -7.71 -5.56
C ASN A 49 2.99 -8.35 -4.22
N ASP A 50 3.69 -9.43 -3.89
CA ASP A 50 3.51 -10.12 -2.62
C ASP A 50 3.76 -9.19 -1.44
N VAL A 51 3.00 -9.40 -0.37
CA VAL A 51 3.14 -8.62 0.87
C VAL A 51 3.65 -9.55 1.98
N PRO A 52 4.79 -9.23 2.61
CA PRO A 52 5.31 -10.06 3.70
C PRO A 52 4.36 -10.11 4.90
N ALA A 53 4.45 -11.20 5.67
CA ALA A 53 3.67 -11.34 6.89
C ALA A 53 3.96 -10.18 7.84
N GLY A 54 2.93 -9.65 8.47
CA GLY A 54 3.03 -8.57 9.44
C GLY A 54 3.34 -7.19 8.86
N ALA A 55 3.50 -7.07 7.54
CA ALA A 55 3.81 -5.78 6.93
C ALA A 55 2.57 -4.88 6.88
N ILE A 56 2.78 -3.58 7.02
CA ILE A 56 1.74 -2.56 6.82
C ILE A 56 2.12 -1.80 5.56
N VAL A 57 1.25 -1.86 4.54
CA VAL A 57 1.52 -1.22 3.25
C VAL A 57 0.47 -0.15 2.96
N SER A 58 0.87 0.86 2.20
CA SER A 58 0.00 2.00 1.87
C SER A 58 0.36 2.52 0.49
N GLY A 59 -0.60 3.19 -0.13
CA GLY A 59 -0.37 3.92 -1.36
C GLY A 59 -0.70 3.12 -2.62
N TYR A 60 -0.47 3.74 -3.74
CA TYR A 60 -0.67 3.13 -5.04
C TYR A 60 0.53 3.51 -5.94
N PRO A 61 1.43 2.57 -6.23
CA PRO A 61 1.50 1.19 -5.71
C PRO A 61 1.81 1.16 -4.21
N ALA A 62 1.35 0.12 -3.53
CA ALA A 62 1.54 0.02 -2.09
C ALA A 62 3.01 -0.20 -1.73
N ILE A 63 3.47 0.58 -0.77
CA ILE A 63 4.83 0.50 -0.23
C ILE A 63 4.73 0.45 1.29
N ASP A 64 5.86 0.24 1.97
CA ASP A 64 5.86 0.27 3.43
C ASP A 64 5.19 1.54 3.95
N ASN A 65 4.35 1.40 4.97
CA ASN A 65 3.54 2.53 5.45
C ASN A 65 4.39 3.70 5.96
N LYS A 66 5.49 3.42 6.67
CA LYS A 66 6.36 4.50 7.16
C LYS A 66 6.99 5.27 6.03
N LEU A 67 7.43 4.56 4.99
CA LEU A 67 7.97 5.20 3.80
C LEU A 67 6.90 6.04 3.09
N TRP A 68 5.70 5.49 2.96
CA TRP A 68 4.58 6.21 2.35
C TRP A 68 4.30 7.53 3.06
N LEU A 69 4.25 7.50 4.40
CA LEU A 69 3.98 8.72 5.18
C LEU A 69 5.09 9.77 4.99
N ARG A 70 6.34 9.33 4.90
CA ARG A 70 7.45 10.24 4.63
C ARG A 70 7.36 10.85 3.23
N CYS A 71 6.99 10.04 2.25
CA CYS A 71 6.81 10.52 0.88
C CYS A 71 5.66 11.52 0.78
N VAL A 72 4.53 11.26 1.43
CA VAL A 72 3.38 12.16 1.42
C VAL A 72 3.72 13.50 2.08
N ALA A 73 4.50 13.47 3.17
CA ALA A 73 4.93 14.70 3.82
C ALA A 73 5.75 15.60 2.88
N VAL A 74 6.52 15.00 1.98
CA VAL A 74 7.32 15.73 0.99
C VAL A 74 6.49 16.11 -0.23
N PHE A 75 5.52 15.28 -0.61
CA PHE A 75 4.74 15.43 -1.84
C PHE A 75 4.14 16.82 -1.99
N ASN A 76 3.52 17.34 -0.93
CA ASN A 76 2.89 18.67 -0.95
C ASN A 76 3.91 19.81 -1.05
N ARG A 77 5.17 19.54 -0.75
CA ARG A 77 6.24 20.53 -0.78
C ARG A 77 7.12 20.43 -2.02
N LEU A 78 6.81 19.51 -2.92
CA LEU A 78 7.62 19.31 -4.11
C LEU A 78 7.85 20.56 -4.95
N PRO A 79 6.85 21.45 -5.16
CA PRO A 79 7.10 22.67 -5.92
C PRO A 79 8.19 23.55 -5.31
N GLU A 80 8.22 23.66 -3.98
CA GLU A 80 9.23 24.44 -3.28
C GLU A 80 10.61 23.79 -3.38
N ILE A 81 10.65 22.47 -3.21
CA ILE A 81 11.89 21.71 -3.31
C ILE A 81 12.47 21.81 -4.72
N ALA A 82 11.63 21.74 -5.74
CA ALA A 82 12.05 21.87 -7.13
C ALA A 82 12.69 23.25 -7.40
N LYS A 83 12.14 24.32 -6.80
CA LYS A 83 12.74 25.65 -6.92
C LYS A 83 14.13 25.70 -6.34
N VAL A 84 14.34 25.12 -5.16
CA VAL A 84 15.65 25.10 -4.51
C VAL A 84 16.66 24.35 -5.38
N LEU A 85 16.28 23.19 -5.92
CA LEU A 85 17.17 22.42 -6.79
C LEU A 85 17.52 23.16 -8.07
N ARG A 86 16.57 23.87 -8.68
CA ARG A 86 16.83 24.63 -9.89
C ARG A 86 17.80 25.78 -9.65
N ARG A 87 17.76 26.41 -8.46
CA ARG A 87 18.66 27.51 -8.11
C ARG A 87 20.11 27.07 -7.97
N ARG A 88 20.35 25.76 -7.80
CA ARG A 88 21.71 25.23 -7.63
C ARG A 88 22.37 24.81 -8.93
N GLU A 89 21.64 24.86 -10.03
CA GLU A 89 22.17 24.49 -11.34
C GLU A 89 23.03 25.59 -11.96
#